data_eb0bf31f609695ae4f6660081b95c34e
#
_entry.id   eb0bf31f609695ae4f6660081b95c34e
#
_cell.length_a   1.000
_cell.length_b   1.000
_cell.length_c   1.000
_cell.angle_alpha   90.00
_cell.angle_beta   90.00
_cell.angle_gamma   90.00
#
_symmetry.space_group_name_H-M   'P 1'
#
loop_
_entity.id
_entity.type
_entity.pdbx_description
1 polymer ?
#
loop_
_entity_poly.entity_id
_entity_poly.type
_entity_poly.pdbx_seq_one_letter_code
_entity_poly.pdbx_strand_id
1 'polypeptide(L)'
;MLKLFKLSAIIMMMVILFNNIAAAQLVKDTGNLQEINAENATMRYLAAWTALAVYNDKLSLLARSILQENGWLIDTINEETQKSDIKLLLAEKQFENKTLYFLSISGTATWKDVQTDLAVESTVFSEVNNEILVHKGFWQYMQDGFFSEKTFEGEPLGEKLVKNLRADKSQKIYITGHSMGGAVAELLAAKLSDMGVEKEQIEVITFGAPAVGNQAFVDMYEPRMNLTRITMKGDPVKNLAQIANTKFVQFSANTQWKLPPIENDKFAHEMLLYFDKAMRDYYDTIEPYTMLSLQDTDLSNNIEYIICIDFDFPQEIESEKKYIRLALMDKLKHSGKKCLFMEEDKAQVFAVAKKLKARYVVFYKFGAMKQRENTSNKRYYIDEMRYVYNVDNVLVSGFNAGTDSNEMTVVQAALYTDRKIDDM
;
A
#
# COMPACT_ATOMS: atom_id res chain seq x y z
N MET A 1 16.31 -24.15 16.73
CA MET A 1 16.93 -22.87 16.37
C MET A 1 16.28 -22.19 15.16
N LEU A 2 15.75 -22.91 14.17
CA LEU A 2 15.11 -22.31 12.97
C LEU A 2 13.75 -21.57 13.26
N LYS A 3 13.02 -21.93 14.31
CA LYS A 3 11.74 -21.30 14.65
C LYS A 3 11.84 -19.92 15.33
N LEU A 4 12.99 -19.59 15.91
CA LEU A 4 13.24 -18.26 16.49
C LEU A 4 13.65 -17.23 15.43
N PHE A 5 14.12 -17.66 14.25
CA PHE A 5 14.44 -16.77 13.13
C PHE A 5 13.20 -16.22 12.39
N LYS A 6 12.07 -16.91 12.48
CA LYS A 6 10.84 -16.54 11.77
C LYS A 6 10.06 -15.38 12.41
N LEU A 7 10.28 -15.09 13.69
CA LEU A 7 9.47 -14.14 14.45
C LEU A 7 10.03 -12.70 14.46
N SER A 8 11.32 -12.50 14.14
CA SER A 8 11.96 -11.19 14.31
C SER A 8 12.06 -10.34 13.03
N ALA A 9 11.95 -10.94 11.84
CA ALA A 9 12.19 -10.23 10.59
C ALA A 9 11.04 -9.31 10.14
N ILE A 10 9.89 -9.43 10.73
CA ILE A 10 8.62 -8.95 10.18
C ILE A 10 7.95 -7.87 11.04
N ILE A 11 8.22 -7.85 12.33
CA ILE A 11 7.66 -6.85 13.28
C ILE A 11 8.05 -5.41 12.90
N MET A 12 8.89 -5.24 11.92
CA MET A 12 9.66 -4.03 11.77
C MET A 12 9.46 -3.19 10.50
N MET A 13 8.75 -3.68 9.49
CA MET A 13 8.44 -2.84 8.32
C MET A 13 7.49 -1.68 8.68
N MET A 14 6.77 -1.79 9.80
CA MET A 14 5.84 -0.77 10.27
C MET A 14 6.31 0.05 11.46
N VAL A 15 7.32 -0.38 12.20
CA VAL A 15 7.93 0.50 13.22
C VAL A 15 8.57 1.72 12.55
N ILE A 16 9.01 1.67 11.28
CA ILE A 16 9.50 2.85 10.56
C ILE A 16 8.37 3.77 10.11
N LEU A 17 7.27 3.22 9.63
CA LEU A 17 6.12 4.06 9.36
C LEU A 17 5.78 4.92 10.59
N PHE A 18 6.12 4.45 11.80
CA PHE A 18 5.81 5.12 13.05
C PHE A 18 7.00 5.68 13.83
N ASN A 19 8.23 5.19 13.64
CA ASN A 19 9.41 5.93 14.09
C ASN A 19 9.65 7.18 13.20
N ASN A 20 9.16 7.22 11.97
CA ASN A 20 9.09 8.46 11.19
C ASN A 20 7.94 9.37 11.69
N ILE A 21 6.85 8.83 12.23
CA ILE A 21 5.89 9.62 13.02
C ILE A 21 6.52 10.03 14.38
N ALA A 22 7.37 9.21 14.99
CA ALA A 22 8.14 9.60 16.19
C ALA A 22 9.32 10.51 15.84
N ALA A 23 9.94 10.40 14.66
CA ALA A 23 10.88 11.40 14.14
C ALA A 23 10.14 12.69 13.77
N ALA A 24 8.92 12.62 13.25
CA ALA A 24 8.00 13.75 13.13
C ALA A 24 7.62 14.34 14.52
N GLN A 25 7.64 13.56 15.56
CA GLN A 25 7.42 14.03 16.93
C GLN A 25 8.66 14.68 17.55
N LEU A 26 9.87 14.31 17.11
CA LEU A 26 11.14 14.96 17.50
C LEU A 26 11.40 16.29 16.79
N VAL A 27 10.71 16.54 15.64
CA VAL A 27 10.79 17.81 14.88
C VAL A 27 9.61 18.74 15.22
N LYS A 28 8.91 18.52 16.30
CA LYS A 28 7.71 19.28 16.75
C LYS A 28 7.91 20.80 16.89
N ASP A 29 9.13 21.30 16.80
CA ASP A 29 9.42 22.74 16.94
C ASP A 29 9.52 23.51 15.60
N THR A 30 9.36 22.89 14.44
CA THR A 30 9.54 23.59 13.15
C THR A 30 8.30 23.72 12.27
N GLY A 31 7.15 23.14 12.60
CA GLY A 31 5.86 23.32 11.89
C GLY A 31 5.96 23.12 10.37
N ASN A 32 6.73 22.13 9.88
CA ASN A 32 7.25 22.14 8.54
C ASN A 32 6.37 21.35 7.57
N LEU A 33 6.06 21.94 6.42
CA LEU A 33 5.37 21.32 5.27
C LEU A 33 5.95 19.94 4.86
N GLN A 34 7.22 19.68 5.15
CA GLN A 34 7.89 18.40 4.88
C GLN A 34 7.36 17.24 5.74
N GLU A 35 7.00 17.48 7.02
CA GLU A 35 6.44 16.46 7.90
C GLU A 35 5.04 16.04 7.47
N ILE A 36 4.20 17.02 7.12
CA ILE A 36 2.86 16.79 6.60
C ILE A 36 2.94 15.97 5.31
N ASN A 37 3.92 16.26 4.44
CA ASN A 37 4.13 15.51 3.21
C ASN A 37 4.56 14.06 3.48
N ALA A 38 5.41 13.81 4.47
CA ALA A 38 5.86 12.48 4.85
C ALA A 38 4.71 11.65 5.48
N GLU A 39 3.89 12.26 6.35
CA GLU A 39 2.70 11.63 6.90
C GLU A 39 1.70 11.28 5.79
N ASN A 40 1.40 12.21 4.91
CA ASN A 40 0.50 11.99 3.79
C ASN A 40 1.00 10.90 2.83
N ALA A 41 2.30 10.85 2.50
CA ALA A 41 2.89 9.81 1.67
C ALA A 41 2.79 8.45 2.35
N THR A 42 3.03 8.39 3.65
CA THR A 42 2.87 7.20 4.49
C THR A 42 1.44 6.68 4.47
N MET A 43 0.45 7.55 4.69
CA MET A 43 -0.96 7.15 4.69
C MET A 43 -1.43 6.68 3.31
N ARG A 44 -0.99 7.34 2.23
CA ARG A 44 -1.26 6.86 0.85
C ARG A 44 -0.65 5.49 0.58
N TYR A 45 0.56 5.23 1.08
CA TYR A 45 1.22 3.93 0.92
C TYR A 45 0.51 2.83 1.70
N LEU A 46 0.10 3.08 2.96
CA LEU A 46 -0.71 2.14 3.75
C LEU A 46 -2.07 1.88 3.13
N ALA A 47 -2.75 2.93 2.65
CA ALA A 47 -4.00 2.80 1.93
C ALA A 47 -3.84 1.94 0.67
N ALA A 48 -2.73 2.10 -0.08
CA ALA A 48 -2.45 1.26 -1.24
C ALA A 48 -2.16 -0.20 -0.86
N TRP A 49 -1.45 -0.46 0.24
CA TRP A 49 -1.25 -1.82 0.78
C TRP A 49 -2.58 -2.51 1.09
N THR A 50 -3.45 -1.84 1.85
CA THR A 50 -4.72 -2.42 2.26
C THR A 50 -5.70 -2.54 1.09
N ALA A 51 -5.70 -1.57 0.14
CA ALA A 51 -6.48 -1.65 -1.08
C ALA A 51 -6.00 -2.76 -2.04
N LEU A 52 -4.71 -3.14 -2.00
CA LEU A 52 -4.20 -4.32 -2.70
C LEU A 52 -4.57 -5.60 -1.96
N ALA A 53 -4.48 -5.61 -0.63
CA ALA A 53 -4.70 -6.77 0.22
C ALA A 53 -6.16 -7.29 0.22
N VAL A 54 -7.14 -6.46 -0.17
CA VAL A 54 -8.55 -6.84 -0.19
C VAL A 54 -8.92 -7.81 -1.32
N TYR A 55 -8.10 -7.88 -2.38
CA TYR A 55 -8.30 -8.83 -3.49
C TYR A 55 -7.86 -10.26 -3.10
N ASN A 56 -8.05 -11.22 -4.01
CA ASN A 56 -7.72 -12.63 -3.77
C ASN A 56 -6.66 -13.18 -4.74
N ASP A 57 -5.88 -12.31 -5.36
CA ASP A 57 -4.75 -12.70 -6.18
C ASP A 57 -3.47 -12.94 -5.36
N LYS A 58 -2.42 -13.35 -6.03
CA LYS A 58 -1.13 -13.71 -5.44
C LYS A 58 -0.46 -12.58 -4.67
N LEU A 59 -0.51 -11.35 -5.21
CA LEU A 59 0.06 -10.17 -4.55
C LEU A 59 -0.78 -9.76 -3.35
N SER A 60 -2.09 -9.91 -3.43
CA SER A 60 -3.02 -9.58 -2.35
C SER A 60 -2.84 -10.51 -1.15
N LEU A 61 -2.63 -11.81 -1.39
CA LEU A 61 -2.30 -12.77 -0.34
C LEU A 61 -0.97 -12.43 0.35
N LEU A 62 0.05 -12.06 -0.45
CA LEU A 62 1.32 -11.60 0.07
C LEU A 62 1.16 -10.31 0.87
N ALA A 63 0.38 -9.35 0.38
CA ALA A 63 0.11 -8.10 1.07
C ALA A 63 -0.55 -8.33 2.44
N ARG A 64 -1.53 -9.24 2.54
CA ARG A 64 -2.14 -9.63 3.82
C ARG A 64 -1.14 -10.25 4.78
N SER A 65 -0.32 -11.20 4.31
CA SER A 65 0.71 -11.83 5.12
C SER A 65 1.68 -10.79 5.70
N ILE A 66 2.16 -9.87 4.86
CA ILE A 66 3.07 -8.79 5.28
C ILE A 66 2.40 -7.87 6.31
N LEU A 67 1.15 -7.48 6.12
CA LEU A 67 0.43 -6.66 7.09
C LEU A 67 0.29 -7.37 8.44
N GLN A 68 -0.12 -8.65 8.46
CA GLN A 68 -0.24 -9.45 9.68
C GLN A 68 1.10 -9.64 10.40
N GLU A 69 2.14 -9.95 9.67
CA GLU A 69 3.50 -10.07 10.17
C GLU A 69 4.01 -8.77 10.80
N ASN A 70 3.51 -7.65 10.33
CA ASN A 70 3.80 -6.31 10.88
C ASN A 70 2.83 -5.89 12.00
N GLY A 71 2.08 -6.84 12.56
CA GLY A 71 1.26 -6.63 13.74
C GLY A 71 -0.08 -5.96 13.46
N TRP A 72 -0.54 -5.94 12.20
CA TRP A 72 -1.92 -5.58 11.90
C TRP A 72 -2.84 -6.76 12.17
N LEU A 73 -3.91 -6.51 12.88
CA LEU A 73 -5.04 -7.41 12.95
C LEU A 73 -5.86 -7.19 11.68
N ILE A 74 -6.10 -8.28 10.95
CA ILE A 74 -6.82 -8.22 9.68
C ILE A 74 -8.04 -9.11 9.74
N ASP A 75 -9.19 -8.50 9.54
CA ASP A 75 -10.44 -9.18 9.33
C ASP A 75 -10.87 -9.00 7.88
N THR A 76 -11.29 -10.10 7.25
CA THR A 76 -11.79 -10.08 5.88
C THR A 76 -13.23 -10.57 5.84
N ILE A 77 -14.07 -9.80 5.15
CA ILE A 77 -15.45 -10.16 4.86
C ILE A 77 -15.52 -10.52 3.37
N ASN A 78 -15.94 -11.74 3.09
CA ASN A 78 -16.20 -12.21 1.74
C ASN A 78 -17.62 -12.76 1.73
N GLU A 79 -18.56 -11.98 1.22
CA GLU A 79 -19.96 -12.38 1.11
C GLU A 79 -20.39 -12.34 -0.35
N GLU A 80 -20.82 -13.49 -0.85
CA GLU A 80 -21.45 -13.61 -2.16
C GLU A 80 -22.97 -13.47 -1.98
N THR A 81 -23.50 -12.35 -2.46
CA THR A 81 -24.94 -12.12 -2.52
C THR A 81 -25.45 -12.44 -3.92
N GLN A 82 -26.78 -12.51 -4.11
CA GLN A 82 -27.35 -12.68 -5.45
C GLN A 82 -27.04 -11.50 -6.41
N LYS A 83 -26.55 -10.38 -5.87
CA LYS A 83 -26.36 -9.12 -6.61
C LYS A 83 -24.93 -8.57 -6.54
N SER A 84 -24.14 -8.96 -5.55
CA SER A 84 -22.83 -8.36 -5.28
C SER A 84 -21.89 -9.39 -4.67
N ASP A 85 -20.65 -9.44 -5.17
CA ASP A 85 -19.53 -10.14 -4.53
C ASP A 85 -18.80 -9.13 -3.62
N ILE A 86 -19.17 -9.13 -2.34
CA ILE A 86 -18.69 -8.15 -1.36
C ILE A 86 -17.40 -8.65 -0.75
N LYS A 87 -16.34 -7.87 -0.94
CA LYS A 87 -15.03 -8.13 -0.31
C LYS A 87 -14.56 -6.88 0.41
N LEU A 88 -14.44 -6.99 1.71
CA LEU A 88 -13.97 -5.93 2.59
C LEU A 88 -12.78 -6.45 3.40
N LEU A 89 -11.88 -5.55 3.75
CA LEU A 89 -10.77 -5.81 4.64
C LEU A 89 -10.72 -4.71 5.69
N LEU A 90 -10.84 -5.08 6.95
CA LEU A 90 -10.59 -4.20 8.09
C LEU A 90 -9.20 -4.53 8.65
N ALA A 91 -8.30 -3.55 8.61
CA ALA A 91 -6.98 -3.65 9.23
C ALA A 91 -6.93 -2.71 10.43
N GLU A 92 -6.56 -3.27 11.57
CA GLU A 92 -6.46 -2.54 12.84
C GLU A 92 -5.07 -2.68 13.41
N LYS A 93 -4.52 -1.59 13.93
CA LYS A 93 -3.27 -1.62 14.67
C LYS A 93 -3.26 -0.62 15.82
N GLN A 94 -2.83 -1.09 16.99
CA GLN A 94 -2.65 -0.26 18.18
C GLN A 94 -1.30 0.47 18.15
N PHE A 95 -1.33 1.78 18.39
CA PHE A 95 -0.16 2.63 18.53
C PHE A 95 -0.24 3.43 19.82
N GLU A 96 0.66 3.14 20.76
CA GLU A 96 0.64 3.79 22.06
C GLU A 96 -0.77 3.84 22.66
N ASN A 97 -1.44 4.99 22.59
CA ASN A 97 -2.77 5.22 23.12
C ASN A 97 -3.84 5.42 22.03
N LYS A 98 -3.54 5.12 20.76
CA LYS A 98 -4.47 5.29 19.64
C LYS A 98 -4.53 4.04 18.80
N THR A 99 -5.72 3.74 18.30
CA THR A 99 -5.93 2.67 17.32
C THR A 99 -6.11 3.27 15.93
N LEU A 100 -5.37 2.75 14.98
CA LEU A 100 -5.47 3.12 13.57
C LEU A 100 -6.29 2.06 12.84
N TYR A 101 -7.31 2.49 12.13
CA TYR A 101 -8.20 1.63 11.35
C TYR A 101 -8.10 1.95 9.87
N PHE A 102 -7.88 0.92 9.05
CA PHE A 102 -8.07 0.98 7.61
C PHE A 102 -9.20 0.05 7.20
N LEU A 103 -10.18 0.59 6.51
CA LEU A 103 -11.26 -0.16 5.91
C LEU A 103 -11.11 -0.10 4.40
N SER A 104 -10.77 -1.23 3.80
CA SER A 104 -10.56 -1.37 2.37
C SER A 104 -11.70 -2.09 1.71
N ILE A 105 -12.14 -1.58 0.56
CA ILE A 105 -13.25 -2.09 -0.22
C ILE A 105 -12.70 -2.54 -1.58
N SER A 106 -13.00 -3.78 -1.98
CA SER A 106 -12.53 -4.28 -3.27
C SER A 106 -13.26 -3.59 -4.43
N GLY A 107 -12.53 -3.39 -5.50
CA GLY A 107 -13.12 -3.11 -6.80
C GLY A 107 -13.60 -4.39 -7.49
N THR A 108 -14.14 -4.23 -8.69
CA THR A 108 -14.53 -5.33 -9.57
C THR A 108 -13.28 -6.06 -10.07
N ALA A 109 -13.35 -7.40 -10.14
CA ALA A 109 -12.17 -8.22 -10.39
C ALA A 109 -11.60 -8.08 -11.81
N THR A 110 -12.43 -7.77 -12.81
CA THR A 110 -11.98 -7.64 -14.21
C THR A 110 -12.48 -6.37 -14.89
N TRP A 111 -11.70 -5.88 -15.86
CA TRP A 111 -12.09 -4.74 -16.70
C TRP A 111 -13.43 -4.95 -17.43
N LYS A 112 -13.72 -6.17 -17.85
CA LYS A 112 -14.97 -6.53 -18.52
C LYS A 112 -16.16 -6.37 -17.59
N ASP A 113 -15.98 -6.75 -16.33
CA ASP A 113 -17.01 -6.61 -15.30
C ASP A 113 -17.22 -5.13 -14.97
N VAL A 114 -16.15 -4.33 -14.89
CA VAL A 114 -16.24 -2.86 -14.73
C VAL A 114 -17.11 -2.22 -15.80
N GLN A 115 -16.95 -2.61 -17.07
CA GLN A 115 -17.79 -2.08 -18.16
C GLN A 115 -19.26 -2.48 -18.04
N THR A 116 -19.53 -3.66 -17.49
CA THR A 116 -20.90 -4.18 -17.29
C THR A 116 -21.56 -3.54 -16.07
N ASP A 117 -20.81 -3.36 -15.00
CA ASP A 117 -21.28 -2.80 -13.70
C ASP A 117 -21.55 -1.29 -13.77
N LEU A 118 -21.01 -0.61 -14.76
CA LEU A 118 -21.32 0.80 -15.05
C LEU A 118 -22.69 1.02 -15.73
N ALA A 119 -23.61 0.03 -15.61
CA ALA A 119 -25.01 0.22 -15.97
C ALA A 119 -25.61 1.40 -15.17
N VAL A 120 -26.04 2.41 -15.89
CA VAL A 120 -26.09 3.83 -15.53
C VAL A 120 -27.34 4.23 -14.76
N GLU A 121 -27.92 3.32 -14.01
CA GLU A 121 -29.06 3.66 -13.17
C GLU A 121 -28.60 4.48 -11.95
N SER A 122 -29.33 5.56 -11.70
CA SER A 122 -29.18 6.36 -10.49
C SER A 122 -30.27 6.02 -9.47
N THR A 123 -29.94 6.22 -8.20
CA THR A 123 -30.89 6.13 -7.10
C THR A 123 -30.73 7.35 -6.18
N VAL A 124 -31.75 7.65 -5.39
CA VAL A 124 -31.69 8.70 -4.39
C VAL A 124 -30.79 8.24 -3.25
N PHE A 125 -29.83 9.09 -2.88
CA PHE A 125 -28.89 8.79 -1.79
C PHE A 125 -29.48 9.20 -0.42
N SER A 126 -30.12 10.37 -0.34
CA SER A 126 -30.58 10.96 0.91
C SER A 126 -32.10 10.95 0.98
N GLU A 127 -32.66 10.49 2.10
CA GLU A 127 -34.11 10.55 2.37
C GLU A 127 -34.61 11.98 2.52
N VAL A 128 -33.72 12.92 2.83
CA VAL A 128 -34.04 14.33 3.09
C VAL A 128 -34.08 15.17 1.82
N ASN A 129 -33.30 14.75 0.78
CA ASN A 129 -33.21 15.48 -0.48
C ASN A 129 -33.17 14.51 -1.68
N ASN A 130 -34.28 14.42 -2.39
CA ASN A 130 -34.45 13.55 -3.56
C ASN A 130 -33.65 14.01 -4.79
N GLU A 131 -33.03 15.18 -4.78
CA GLU A 131 -32.17 15.66 -5.88
C GLU A 131 -30.76 15.08 -5.80
N ILE A 132 -30.37 14.51 -4.64
CA ILE A 132 -29.07 13.88 -4.44
C ILE A 132 -29.11 12.47 -5.01
N LEU A 133 -28.54 12.31 -6.20
CA LEU A 133 -28.54 11.06 -6.94
C LEU A 133 -27.15 10.45 -7.00
N VAL A 134 -27.07 9.12 -6.81
CA VAL A 134 -25.84 8.36 -6.88
C VAL A 134 -26.00 7.13 -7.77
N HIS A 135 -24.88 6.51 -8.15
CA HIS A 135 -24.86 5.27 -8.91
C HIS A 135 -25.52 4.14 -8.11
N LYS A 136 -26.57 3.55 -8.68
CA LYS A 136 -27.41 2.56 -7.99
C LYS A 136 -26.63 1.30 -7.58
N GLY A 137 -25.75 0.80 -8.45
CA GLY A 137 -24.94 -0.39 -8.14
C GLY A 137 -23.95 -0.16 -6.98
N PHE A 138 -23.28 0.99 -6.96
CA PHE A 138 -22.35 1.34 -5.86
C PHE A 138 -23.09 1.54 -4.55
N TRP A 139 -24.25 2.19 -4.62
CA TRP A 139 -25.14 2.36 -3.46
C TRP A 139 -25.62 1.01 -2.92
N GLN A 140 -26.05 0.09 -3.81
CA GLN A 140 -26.50 -1.24 -3.41
C GLN A 140 -25.36 -2.03 -2.75
N TYR A 141 -24.16 -2.02 -3.35
CA TYR A 141 -22.97 -2.66 -2.76
C TYR A 141 -22.68 -2.12 -1.35
N MET A 142 -22.73 -0.78 -1.18
CA MET A 142 -22.55 -0.16 0.14
C MET A 142 -23.62 -0.61 1.14
N GLN A 143 -24.90 -0.66 0.73
CA GLN A 143 -25.99 -1.08 1.62
C GLN A 143 -25.83 -2.56 2.02
N ASP A 144 -25.57 -3.44 1.06
CA ASP A 144 -25.42 -4.87 1.32
C ASP A 144 -24.19 -5.16 2.19
N GLY A 145 -23.07 -4.49 1.96
CA GLY A 145 -21.83 -4.74 2.68
C GLY A 145 -21.75 -4.11 4.07
N PHE A 146 -22.45 -3.00 4.32
CA PHE A 146 -22.26 -2.24 5.54
C PHE A 146 -23.50 -2.08 6.39
N PHE A 147 -24.71 -2.17 5.82
CA PHE A 147 -25.97 -1.89 6.51
C PHE A 147 -26.98 -3.03 6.41
N SER A 148 -26.62 -4.16 5.81
CA SER A 148 -27.48 -5.37 5.82
C SER A 148 -27.49 -6.06 7.20
N GLU A 149 -28.52 -6.88 7.44
CA GLU A 149 -28.64 -7.65 8.68
C GLU A 149 -27.56 -8.75 8.84
N LYS A 150 -26.88 -9.13 7.76
CA LYS A 150 -25.78 -10.09 7.78
C LYS A 150 -24.49 -9.38 8.12
N THR A 151 -23.96 -9.58 9.29
CA THR A 151 -22.95 -8.70 9.83
C THR A 151 -21.82 -9.41 10.52
N PHE A 152 -20.75 -8.69 10.63
CA PHE A 152 -19.63 -8.96 11.48
C PHE A 152 -20.08 -8.93 12.97
N GLU A 153 -20.00 -10.04 13.68
CA GLU A 153 -20.37 -10.17 15.11
C GLU A 153 -21.83 -9.83 15.45
N GLY A 154 -22.78 -9.90 14.53
CA GLY A 154 -24.21 -9.82 14.82
C GLY A 154 -24.83 -8.43 14.75
N GLU A 155 -24.08 -7.39 14.38
CA GLU A 155 -24.61 -6.05 14.06
C GLU A 155 -24.03 -5.54 12.71
N PRO A 156 -24.70 -4.65 11.96
CA PRO A 156 -24.21 -4.06 10.73
C PRO A 156 -22.85 -3.35 10.93
N LEU A 157 -21.86 -3.65 10.08
CA LEU A 157 -20.52 -3.06 10.19
C LEU A 157 -20.58 -1.53 10.20
N GLY A 158 -21.42 -0.92 9.36
CA GLY A 158 -21.59 0.52 9.29
C GLY A 158 -22.14 1.11 10.60
N GLU A 159 -23.10 0.43 11.25
CA GLU A 159 -23.63 0.84 12.55
C GLU A 159 -22.59 0.71 13.66
N LYS A 160 -21.85 -0.38 13.67
CA LYS A 160 -20.71 -0.59 14.60
C LYS A 160 -19.66 0.51 14.47
N LEU A 161 -19.28 0.85 13.23
CA LEU A 161 -18.35 1.95 12.97
C LEU A 161 -18.87 3.29 13.51
N VAL A 162 -20.11 3.64 13.20
CA VAL A 162 -20.75 4.87 13.71
C VAL A 162 -20.75 4.92 15.23
N LYS A 163 -21.15 3.83 15.87
CA LYS A 163 -21.20 3.72 17.33
C LYS A 163 -19.83 3.95 17.96
N ASN A 164 -18.78 3.29 17.42
CA ASN A 164 -17.42 3.40 17.95
C ASN A 164 -16.84 4.81 17.73
N LEU A 165 -16.95 5.36 16.53
CA LEU A 165 -16.43 6.69 16.19
C LEU A 165 -17.14 7.79 16.96
N ARG A 166 -18.45 7.66 17.20
CA ARG A 166 -19.19 8.63 18.02
C ARG A 166 -18.88 8.53 19.51
N ALA A 167 -18.55 7.32 20.00
CA ALA A 167 -18.18 7.11 21.39
C ALA A 167 -16.79 7.68 21.74
N ASP A 168 -15.87 7.66 20.78
CA ASP A 168 -14.51 8.20 20.96
C ASP A 168 -14.14 9.12 19.79
N LYS A 169 -14.18 10.42 20.02
CA LYS A 169 -13.86 11.47 19.04
C LYS A 169 -12.37 11.54 18.66
N SER A 170 -11.50 10.87 19.39
CA SER A 170 -10.07 10.78 19.06
C SER A 170 -9.76 9.71 18.02
N GLN A 171 -10.66 8.78 17.78
CA GLN A 171 -10.51 7.72 16.79
C GLN A 171 -10.67 8.24 15.38
N LYS A 172 -9.85 7.72 14.46
CA LYS A 172 -9.92 7.96 13.02
C LYS A 172 -10.05 6.65 12.27
N ILE A 173 -10.82 6.69 11.18
CA ILE A 173 -10.89 5.63 10.20
C ILE A 173 -10.38 6.12 8.84
N TYR A 174 -9.51 5.33 8.21
CA TYR A 174 -9.10 5.49 6.83
C TYR A 174 -9.92 4.54 5.97
N ILE A 175 -10.74 5.10 5.08
CA ILE A 175 -11.57 4.33 4.16
C ILE A 175 -10.89 4.38 2.80
N THR A 176 -10.62 3.23 2.21
CA THR A 176 -9.88 3.15 0.95
C THR A 176 -10.48 2.12 0.02
N GLY A 177 -10.16 2.25 -1.26
CA GLY A 177 -10.53 1.30 -2.27
C GLY A 177 -10.02 1.69 -3.65
N HIS A 178 -9.99 0.72 -4.53
CA HIS A 178 -9.60 0.89 -5.92
C HIS A 178 -10.81 0.69 -6.83
N SER A 179 -10.90 1.45 -7.91
CA SER A 179 -11.97 1.32 -8.90
C SER A 179 -13.36 1.51 -8.25
N MET A 180 -14.29 0.57 -8.46
CA MET A 180 -15.59 0.53 -7.78
C MET A 180 -15.47 0.61 -6.26
N GLY A 181 -14.48 -0.08 -5.66
CA GLY A 181 -14.24 -0.02 -4.22
C GLY A 181 -13.93 1.38 -3.72
N GLY A 182 -13.21 2.19 -4.52
CA GLY A 182 -13.00 3.61 -4.24
C GLY A 182 -14.29 4.43 -4.30
N ALA A 183 -15.15 4.17 -5.28
CA ALA A 183 -16.46 4.81 -5.38
C ALA A 183 -17.36 4.47 -4.17
N VAL A 184 -17.36 3.20 -3.75
CA VAL A 184 -18.11 2.76 -2.55
C VAL A 184 -17.52 3.38 -1.27
N ALA A 185 -16.19 3.57 -1.20
CA ALA A 185 -15.53 4.25 -0.07
C ALA A 185 -16.02 5.70 0.08
N GLU A 186 -16.16 6.42 -1.04
CA GLU A 186 -16.71 7.79 -1.06
C GLU A 186 -18.18 7.82 -0.61
N LEU A 187 -19.01 6.87 -1.05
CA LEU A 187 -20.43 6.76 -0.61
C LEU A 187 -20.53 6.40 0.89
N LEU A 188 -19.68 5.48 1.37
CA LEU A 188 -19.67 5.10 2.78
C LEU A 188 -19.30 6.29 3.67
N ALA A 189 -18.27 7.05 3.30
CA ALA A 189 -17.88 8.25 4.05
C ALA A 189 -19.02 9.29 4.11
N ALA A 190 -19.72 9.51 3.00
CA ALA A 190 -20.89 10.36 2.96
C ALA A 190 -22.02 9.86 3.90
N LYS A 191 -22.27 8.54 3.91
CA LYS A 191 -23.28 7.94 4.79
C LYS A 191 -22.90 8.03 6.26
N LEU A 192 -21.63 7.79 6.61
CA LEU A 192 -21.13 7.95 7.98
C LEU A 192 -21.28 9.41 8.47
N SER A 193 -21.01 10.39 7.59
CA SER A 193 -21.23 11.81 7.88
C SER A 193 -22.71 12.11 8.16
N ASP A 194 -23.64 11.58 7.37
CA ASP A 194 -25.10 11.71 7.63
C ASP A 194 -25.51 11.07 8.97
N MET A 195 -24.81 10.01 9.38
CA MET A 195 -25.03 9.34 10.68
C MET A 195 -24.30 10.05 11.85
N GLY A 196 -23.73 11.23 11.62
CA GLY A 196 -23.16 12.10 12.65
C GLY A 196 -21.72 11.75 13.06
N VAL A 197 -20.96 11.08 12.21
CA VAL A 197 -19.49 10.95 12.37
C VAL A 197 -18.85 12.26 11.89
N GLU A 198 -17.92 12.79 12.66
CA GLU A 198 -17.28 14.07 12.37
C GLU A 198 -16.26 13.95 11.23
N LYS A 199 -16.10 15.01 10.44
CA LYS A 199 -15.17 15.07 9.31
C LYS A 199 -13.74 14.67 9.70
N GLU A 200 -13.30 15.12 10.86
CA GLU A 200 -11.94 14.90 11.39
C GLU A 200 -11.65 13.44 11.69
N GLN A 201 -12.70 12.63 11.83
CA GLN A 201 -12.61 11.19 12.08
C GLN A 201 -12.58 10.34 10.80
N ILE A 202 -12.89 10.93 9.63
CA ILE A 202 -13.02 10.21 8.35
C ILE A 202 -11.95 10.72 7.39
N GLU A 203 -11.04 9.84 7.00
CA GLU A 203 -10.09 10.06 5.91
C GLU A 203 -10.40 9.09 4.78
N VAL A 204 -10.55 9.60 3.57
CA VAL A 204 -10.85 8.78 2.38
C VAL A 204 -9.70 8.88 1.40
N ILE A 205 -9.12 7.73 1.03
CA ILE A 205 -8.04 7.66 0.05
C ILE A 205 -8.45 6.67 -1.04
N THR A 206 -8.70 7.16 -2.25
CA THR A 206 -9.19 6.31 -3.35
C THR A 206 -8.23 6.27 -4.53
N PHE A 207 -8.20 5.12 -5.21
CA PHE A 207 -7.34 4.85 -6.35
C PHE A 207 -8.19 4.54 -7.59
N GLY A 208 -8.12 5.39 -8.61
CA GLY A 208 -8.83 5.18 -9.87
C GLY A 208 -10.36 5.15 -9.76
N ALA A 209 -10.93 5.73 -8.73
CA ALA A 209 -12.38 5.73 -8.50
C ALA A 209 -13.15 6.48 -9.61
N PRO A 210 -14.23 5.90 -10.16
CA PRO A 210 -15.17 6.60 -11.04
C PRO A 210 -16.02 7.62 -10.26
N ALA A 211 -16.72 8.51 -10.95
CA ALA A 211 -17.68 9.42 -10.34
C ALA A 211 -18.86 8.65 -9.70
N VAL A 212 -19.27 9.04 -8.53
CA VAL A 212 -20.27 8.31 -7.72
C VAL A 212 -21.66 8.91 -7.78
N GLY A 213 -21.79 10.21 -8.03
CA GLY A 213 -23.07 10.91 -7.98
C GLY A 213 -23.13 12.17 -8.82
N ASN A 214 -24.25 12.85 -8.74
CA ASN A 214 -24.49 14.11 -9.43
C ASN A 214 -23.89 15.31 -8.69
N GLN A 215 -24.03 16.52 -9.25
CA GLN A 215 -23.50 17.75 -8.66
C GLN A 215 -24.06 17.98 -7.24
N ALA A 216 -25.34 17.70 -7.01
CA ALA A 216 -25.95 17.87 -5.68
C ALA A 216 -25.30 16.95 -4.62
N PHE A 217 -24.88 15.75 -5.01
CA PHE A 217 -24.10 14.85 -4.15
C PHE A 217 -22.72 15.45 -3.82
N VAL A 218 -22.00 15.90 -4.83
CA VAL A 218 -20.67 16.52 -4.65
C VAL A 218 -20.76 17.74 -3.76
N ASP A 219 -21.66 18.68 -4.04
CA ASP A 219 -21.83 19.93 -3.27
C ASP A 219 -22.16 19.68 -1.80
N MET A 220 -22.94 18.62 -1.53
CA MET A 220 -23.34 18.28 -0.17
C MET A 220 -22.22 17.61 0.62
N TYR A 221 -21.46 16.68 0.02
CA TYR A 221 -20.60 15.78 0.78
C TYR A 221 -19.11 16.08 0.68
N GLU A 222 -18.61 16.75 -0.37
CA GLU A 222 -17.21 17.13 -0.46
C GLU A 222 -16.72 17.96 0.73
N PRO A 223 -17.48 18.95 1.25
CA PRO A 223 -17.06 19.69 2.44
C PRO A 223 -17.06 18.87 3.74
N ARG A 224 -17.72 17.72 3.75
CA ARG A 224 -17.95 16.89 4.94
C ARG A 224 -16.98 15.73 5.10
N MET A 225 -16.05 15.52 4.15
CA MET A 225 -15.05 14.45 4.23
C MET A 225 -13.65 14.98 3.90
N ASN A 226 -12.63 14.32 4.42
CA ASN A 226 -11.25 14.53 4.01
C ASN A 226 -10.94 13.53 2.90
N LEU A 227 -11.01 13.97 1.65
CA LEU A 227 -10.86 13.12 0.47
C LEU A 227 -9.54 13.35 -0.24
N THR A 228 -8.74 12.30 -0.37
CA THR A 228 -7.58 12.21 -1.25
C THR A 228 -7.92 11.26 -2.40
N ARG A 229 -8.27 11.81 -3.54
CA ARG A 229 -8.60 11.05 -4.73
C ARG A 229 -7.40 10.96 -5.64
N ILE A 230 -6.92 9.74 -5.89
CA ILE A 230 -5.72 9.47 -6.68
C ILE A 230 -6.12 8.84 -8.02
N THR A 231 -5.64 9.44 -9.11
CA THR A 231 -5.88 8.93 -10.47
C THR A 231 -4.56 8.74 -11.20
N MET A 232 -4.50 7.72 -12.07
CA MET A 232 -3.35 7.52 -12.94
C MET A 232 -3.57 8.22 -14.30
N LYS A 233 -2.53 8.85 -14.83
CA LYS A 233 -2.58 9.36 -16.21
C LYS A 233 -2.76 8.18 -17.17
N GLY A 234 -3.80 8.25 -18.03
CA GLY A 234 -4.12 7.16 -18.95
C GLY A 234 -5.12 6.14 -18.40
N ASP A 235 -5.48 6.21 -17.13
CA ASP A 235 -6.56 5.40 -16.57
C ASP A 235 -7.91 5.85 -17.15
N PRO A 236 -8.63 4.97 -17.89
CA PRO A 236 -9.91 5.33 -18.48
C PRO A 236 -11.08 5.26 -17.49
N VAL A 237 -10.97 4.47 -16.41
CA VAL A 237 -12.08 4.17 -15.48
C VAL A 237 -12.56 5.42 -14.75
N LYS A 238 -11.65 6.29 -14.40
CA LYS A 238 -11.98 7.55 -13.71
C LYS A 238 -13.05 8.40 -14.40
N ASN A 239 -13.24 8.24 -15.72
CA ASN A 239 -14.20 9.02 -16.51
C ASN A 239 -15.40 8.20 -16.97
N LEU A 240 -15.41 6.88 -16.76
CA LEU A 240 -16.43 6.00 -17.36
C LEU A 240 -17.84 6.31 -16.87
N ALA A 241 -18.02 6.52 -15.56
CA ALA A 241 -19.34 6.85 -15.02
C ALA A 241 -19.89 8.15 -15.60
N GLN A 242 -19.03 9.14 -15.86
CA GLN A 242 -19.40 10.41 -16.49
C GLN A 242 -19.74 10.26 -17.99
N ILE A 243 -19.03 9.36 -18.69
CA ILE A 243 -19.31 9.06 -20.10
C ILE A 243 -20.65 8.35 -20.21
N ALA A 244 -20.90 7.41 -19.30
CA ALA A 244 -22.12 6.63 -19.30
C ALA A 244 -23.33 7.45 -18.81
N ASN A 245 -23.14 8.37 -17.85
CA ASN A 245 -24.15 9.30 -17.38
C ASN A 245 -23.57 10.71 -17.19
N THR A 246 -23.89 11.60 -18.10
CA THR A 246 -23.38 12.99 -18.09
C THR A 246 -23.80 13.81 -16.87
N LYS A 247 -24.73 13.31 -16.05
CA LYS A 247 -25.14 13.96 -14.79
C LYS A 247 -24.18 13.64 -13.63
N PHE A 248 -23.35 12.58 -13.75
CA PHE A 248 -22.38 12.24 -12.71
C PHE A 248 -21.17 13.15 -12.77
N VAL A 249 -20.73 13.60 -11.62
CA VAL A 249 -19.66 14.57 -11.47
C VAL A 249 -18.62 14.02 -10.49
N GLN A 250 -17.36 14.28 -10.78
CA GLN A 250 -16.26 13.94 -9.89
C GLN A 250 -16.12 14.98 -8.78
N PHE A 251 -15.67 14.56 -7.61
CA PHE A 251 -15.15 15.45 -6.59
C PHE A 251 -14.00 16.29 -7.13
N SER A 252 -13.80 17.50 -6.60
CA SER A 252 -12.76 18.43 -7.04
C SER A 252 -11.36 17.95 -6.65
N ALA A 253 -11.24 17.26 -5.50
CA ALA A 253 -9.99 16.68 -5.04
C ALA A 253 -9.45 15.67 -6.06
N ASN A 254 -8.25 15.91 -6.59
CA ASN A 254 -7.61 15.00 -7.54
C ASN A 254 -6.09 15.13 -7.53
N THR A 255 -5.41 14.06 -7.14
CA THR A 255 -3.97 13.89 -7.30
C THR A 255 -3.71 12.97 -8.48
N GLN A 256 -3.16 13.53 -9.58
CA GLN A 256 -2.86 12.74 -10.76
C GLN A 256 -1.42 12.24 -10.75
N TRP A 257 -1.26 10.92 -10.72
CA TRP A 257 0.03 10.25 -10.88
C TRP A 257 0.33 9.89 -12.34
N LYS A 258 1.60 9.61 -12.60
CA LYS A 258 2.08 9.08 -13.88
C LYS A 258 2.76 7.75 -13.63
N LEU A 259 2.56 6.80 -14.55
CA LEU A 259 3.28 5.52 -14.53
C LEU A 259 4.79 5.77 -14.66
N PRO A 260 5.61 4.94 -13.99
CA PRO A 260 7.02 4.83 -14.34
C PRO A 260 7.18 4.48 -15.83
N PRO A 261 8.17 5.06 -16.52
CA PRO A 261 8.33 4.84 -17.98
C PRO A 261 8.45 3.38 -18.39
N ILE A 262 8.97 2.53 -17.51
CA ILE A 262 9.12 1.08 -17.75
C ILE A 262 7.78 0.35 -17.74
N GLU A 263 6.77 0.90 -17.06
CA GLU A 263 5.46 0.27 -16.88
C GLU A 263 4.38 0.89 -17.81
N ASN A 264 4.77 1.75 -18.77
CA ASN A 264 3.83 2.46 -19.65
C ASN A 264 3.03 1.55 -20.61
N ASP A 265 3.43 0.30 -20.77
CA ASP A 265 2.74 -0.72 -21.57
C ASP A 265 1.67 -1.50 -20.78
N LYS A 266 1.63 -1.33 -19.45
CA LYS A 266 0.60 -1.90 -18.59
C LYS A 266 -0.69 -1.08 -18.63
N PHE A 267 -1.80 -1.74 -18.28
CA PHE A 267 -3.09 -1.07 -18.20
C PHE A 267 -3.16 -0.16 -16.98
N ALA A 268 -3.19 1.15 -17.20
CA ALA A 268 -3.03 2.18 -16.17
C ALA A 268 -4.05 2.13 -15.01
N HIS A 269 -5.07 1.28 -15.11
CA HIS A 269 -6.08 1.09 -14.07
C HIS A 269 -5.74 -0.05 -13.08
N GLU A 270 -4.70 -0.84 -13.32
CA GLU A 270 -4.38 -1.95 -12.41
C GLU A 270 -3.95 -1.46 -11.03
N MET A 271 -4.52 -2.04 -9.96
CA MET A 271 -4.21 -1.66 -8.58
C MET A 271 -2.72 -1.81 -8.25
N LEU A 272 -2.05 -2.81 -8.82
CA LEU A 272 -0.61 -3.02 -8.63
C LEU A 272 0.24 -1.80 -9.07
N LEU A 273 -0.23 -1.03 -10.06
CA LEU A 273 0.46 0.17 -10.54
C LEU A 273 0.25 1.36 -9.60
N TYR A 274 -0.93 1.48 -9.02
CA TYR A 274 -1.20 2.46 -7.96
C TYR A 274 -0.39 2.16 -6.72
N PHE A 275 -0.27 0.89 -6.35
CA PHE A 275 0.57 0.44 -5.25
C PHE A 275 2.06 0.74 -5.50
N ASP A 276 2.59 0.40 -6.68
CA ASP A 276 3.98 0.71 -7.06
C ASP A 276 4.26 2.21 -6.98
N LYS A 277 3.34 3.03 -7.50
CA LYS A 277 3.51 4.48 -7.44
C LYS A 277 3.42 5.04 -6.01
N ALA A 278 2.53 4.51 -5.18
CA ALA A 278 2.43 4.88 -3.76
C ALA A 278 3.73 4.55 -3.00
N MET A 279 4.32 3.38 -3.27
CA MET A 279 5.59 2.96 -2.72
C MET A 279 6.74 3.90 -3.12
N ARG A 280 6.81 4.28 -4.42
CA ARG A 280 7.81 5.23 -4.91
C ARG A 280 7.65 6.60 -4.28
N ASP A 281 6.42 7.11 -4.22
CA ASP A 281 6.09 8.40 -3.60
C ASP A 281 6.50 8.43 -2.11
N TYR A 282 6.25 7.33 -1.42
CA TYR A 282 6.70 7.14 -0.05
C TYR A 282 8.22 7.20 0.07
N TYR A 283 8.96 6.36 -0.67
CA TYR A 283 10.42 6.34 -0.58
C TYR A 283 11.08 7.63 -1.07
N ASP A 284 10.57 8.26 -2.12
CA ASP A 284 11.05 9.56 -2.57
C ASP A 284 10.87 10.65 -1.49
N THR A 285 9.78 10.55 -0.72
CA THR A 285 9.48 11.52 0.34
C THR A 285 10.32 11.30 1.59
N ILE A 286 10.55 10.02 1.99
CA ILE A 286 11.29 9.70 3.23
C ILE A 286 12.79 9.52 3.03
N GLU A 287 13.29 9.37 1.78
CA GLU A 287 14.71 9.12 1.50
C GLU A 287 15.66 10.06 2.25
N PRO A 288 15.41 11.40 2.29
CA PRO A 288 16.29 12.31 3.02
C PRO A 288 16.43 11.96 4.50
N TYR A 289 15.35 11.50 5.13
CA TYR A 289 15.33 11.10 6.55
C TYR A 289 15.99 9.73 6.76
N THR A 290 15.76 8.81 5.83
CA THR A 290 16.32 7.45 5.88
C THR A 290 17.84 7.48 5.71
N MET A 291 18.37 8.29 4.79
CA MET A 291 19.80 8.44 4.57
C MET A 291 20.50 9.11 5.75
N LEU A 292 19.90 10.12 6.37
CA LEU A 292 20.42 10.75 7.58
C LEU A 292 20.54 9.73 8.74
N SER A 293 19.51 8.91 8.94
CA SER A 293 19.54 7.87 9.99
C SER A 293 20.55 6.75 9.72
N LEU A 294 21.03 6.58 8.47
CA LEU A 294 22.09 5.65 8.11
C LEU A 294 23.48 6.18 8.46
N GLN A 295 23.68 7.51 8.37
CA GLN A 295 24.93 8.16 8.74
C GLN A 295 25.09 8.30 10.26
N ASP A 296 23.97 8.40 10.99
CA ASP A 296 23.90 8.48 12.46
C ASP A 296 23.91 7.11 13.15
N THR A 297 24.16 6.02 12.46
CA THR A 297 24.41 4.76 13.14
C THR A 297 25.65 4.94 14.01
N ASP A 298 25.44 5.07 15.31
CA ASP A 298 26.50 5.03 16.31
C ASP A 298 27.26 3.72 16.12
N LEU A 299 28.37 3.81 15.39
CA LEU A 299 29.26 2.68 15.08
C LEU A 299 29.81 1.99 16.34
N SER A 300 29.54 2.57 17.55
CA SER A 300 29.86 1.98 18.84
C SER A 300 28.95 0.81 19.25
N ASN A 301 27.78 0.63 18.59
CA ASN A 301 26.79 -0.36 18.97
C ASN A 301 26.82 -1.61 18.07
N ASN A 302 27.61 -2.61 18.47
CA ASN A 302 27.56 -4.03 18.06
C ASN A 302 26.86 -4.30 16.72
N ILE A 303 27.47 -3.91 15.57
CA ILE A 303 26.98 -4.27 14.24
C ILE A 303 27.01 -5.80 14.12
N GLU A 304 25.89 -6.41 13.81
CA GLU A 304 25.76 -7.85 13.58
C GLU A 304 25.98 -8.24 12.12
N TYR A 305 25.48 -7.42 11.21
CA TYR A 305 25.46 -7.70 9.79
C TYR A 305 26.04 -6.55 8.97
N ILE A 306 26.96 -6.87 8.07
CA ILE A 306 27.34 -5.97 6.98
C ILE A 306 26.55 -6.41 5.75
N ILE A 307 25.83 -5.49 5.14
CA ILE A 307 24.91 -5.76 4.02
C ILE A 307 25.43 -5.06 2.77
N CYS A 308 25.60 -5.82 1.70
CA CYS A 308 25.92 -5.31 0.38
C CYS A 308 24.80 -5.67 -0.58
N ILE A 309 24.34 -4.68 -1.37
CA ILE A 309 23.28 -4.87 -2.36
C ILE A 309 23.81 -4.49 -3.73
N ASP A 310 23.89 -5.48 -4.61
CA ASP A 310 24.40 -5.33 -5.97
C ASP A 310 23.34 -5.68 -7.02
N PHE A 311 23.43 -5.08 -8.20
CA PHE A 311 22.45 -5.20 -9.26
C PHE A 311 23.12 -5.40 -10.62
N ASP A 312 22.70 -6.43 -11.32
CA ASP A 312 23.02 -6.70 -12.72
C ASP A 312 21.75 -6.45 -13.58
N PHE A 313 21.45 -5.17 -13.80
CA PHE A 313 20.22 -4.73 -14.46
C PHE A 313 20.55 -4.07 -15.81
N PRO A 314 19.74 -4.35 -16.86
CA PRO A 314 19.78 -3.60 -18.10
C PRO A 314 19.56 -2.10 -17.88
N GLN A 315 20.17 -1.27 -18.73
CA GLN A 315 20.12 0.18 -18.60
C GLN A 315 18.69 0.74 -18.59
N GLU A 316 17.76 0.11 -19.28
CA GLU A 316 16.36 0.56 -19.35
C GLU A 316 15.59 0.45 -18.05
N ILE A 317 16.07 -0.35 -17.07
CA ILE A 317 15.49 -0.50 -15.73
C ILE A 317 16.45 -0.09 -14.61
N GLU A 318 17.48 0.67 -14.95
CA GLU A 318 18.47 1.16 -13.97
C GLU A 318 17.82 1.97 -12.84
N SER A 319 16.76 2.73 -13.12
CA SER A 319 16.02 3.53 -12.13
C SER A 319 15.34 2.68 -11.05
N GLU A 320 15.08 1.40 -11.33
CA GLU A 320 14.37 0.51 -10.41
C GLU A 320 15.23 0.11 -9.21
N LYS A 321 16.55 0.10 -9.39
CA LYS A 321 17.54 -0.22 -8.35
C LYS A 321 17.36 0.62 -7.09
N LYS A 322 17.05 1.91 -7.25
CA LYS A 322 16.80 2.83 -6.14
C LYS A 322 15.72 2.30 -5.21
N TYR A 323 14.56 1.96 -5.76
CA TYR A 323 13.38 1.57 -4.97
C TYR A 323 13.53 0.17 -4.38
N ILE A 324 14.15 -0.77 -5.09
CA ILE A 324 14.47 -2.10 -4.56
C ILE A 324 15.43 -1.96 -3.37
N ARG A 325 16.49 -1.15 -3.52
CA ARG A 325 17.46 -0.89 -2.46
C ARG A 325 16.80 -0.28 -1.23
N LEU A 326 16.00 0.80 -1.40
CA LEU A 326 15.35 1.48 -0.30
C LEU A 326 14.36 0.55 0.43
N ALA A 327 13.56 -0.20 -0.30
CA ALA A 327 12.61 -1.14 0.30
C ALA A 327 13.32 -2.28 1.05
N LEU A 328 14.42 -2.82 0.51
CA LEU A 328 15.21 -3.84 1.18
C LEU A 328 15.92 -3.29 2.43
N MET A 329 16.51 -2.11 2.34
CA MET A 329 17.13 -1.44 3.49
C MET A 329 16.10 -1.15 4.59
N ASP A 330 14.93 -0.69 4.20
CA ASP A 330 13.80 -0.45 5.08
C ASP A 330 13.42 -1.74 5.82
N LYS A 331 13.17 -2.82 5.09
CA LYS A 331 12.90 -4.15 5.63
C LYS A 331 13.98 -4.61 6.61
N LEU A 332 15.27 -4.52 6.24
CA LEU A 332 16.37 -5.01 7.06
C LEU A 332 16.59 -4.19 8.33
N LYS A 333 16.46 -2.87 8.27
CA LYS A 333 16.51 -2.01 9.46
C LYS A 333 15.44 -2.39 10.49
N HIS A 334 14.25 -2.76 10.00
CA HIS A 334 13.11 -3.04 10.86
C HIS A 334 13.08 -4.49 11.35
N SER A 335 13.92 -5.36 10.79
CA SER A 335 14.06 -6.73 11.30
C SER A 335 14.71 -6.83 12.69
N GLY A 336 15.03 -5.72 13.40
CA GLY A 336 15.77 -5.70 14.66
C GLY A 336 17.25 -6.06 14.54
N LYS A 337 17.69 -6.34 13.31
CA LYS A 337 19.09 -6.67 13.04
C LYS A 337 19.91 -5.40 12.99
N LYS A 338 21.04 -5.40 13.66
CA LYS A 338 21.99 -4.29 13.62
C LYS A 338 22.81 -4.37 12.34
N CYS A 339 22.30 -3.72 11.28
CA CYS A 339 22.88 -3.77 9.94
C CYS A 339 23.68 -2.50 9.63
N LEU A 340 24.84 -2.68 8.98
CA LEU A 340 25.56 -1.63 8.29
C LEU A 340 25.52 -1.91 6.78
N PHE A 341 25.06 -0.93 5.99
CA PHE A 341 25.04 -1.05 4.54
C PHE A 341 26.31 -0.49 3.93
N MET A 342 26.91 -1.23 2.98
CA MET A 342 28.15 -0.85 2.31
C MET A 342 28.06 -1.09 0.82
N GLU A 343 28.70 -0.20 0.03
CA GLU A 343 28.83 -0.30 -1.44
C GLU A 343 30.27 -0.55 -1.89
N GLU A 344 31.15 -0.87 -0.95
CA GLU A 344 32.57 -1.07 -1.16
C GLU A 344 32.88 -2.44 -1.81
N ASP A 345 34.11 -2.59 -2.30
CA ASP A 345 34.56 -3.87 -2.81
C ASP A 345 34.60 -4.96 -1.72
N LYS A 346 34.54 -6.22 -2.16
CA LYS A 346 34.45 -7.37 -1.24
C LYS A 346 35.58 -7.40 -0.19
N ALA A 347 36.82 -7.04 -0.56
CA ALA A 347 37.95 -7.06 0.36
C ALA A 347 37.82 -5.99 1.46
N GLN A 348 37.37 -4.80 1.10
CA GLN A 348 37.12 -3.70 2.03
C GLN A 348 35.97 -4.04 2.98
N VAL A 349 34.89 -4.63 2.47
CA VAL A 349 33.74 -5.06 3.29
C VAL A 349 34.17 -6.02 4.38
N PHE A 350 34.99 -7.06 4.08
CA PHE A 350 35.48 -7.99 5.08
C PHE A 350 36.46 -7.35 6.08
N ALA A 351 37.28 -6.40 5.63
CA ALA A 351 38.17 -5.65 6.53
C ALA A 351 37.37 -4.84 7.54
N VAL A 352 36.31 -4.17 7.10
CA VAL A 352 35.38 -3.43 7.97
C VAL A 352 34.63 -4.38 8.92
N ALA A 353 34.12 -5.50 8.41
CA ALA A 353 33.42 -6.51 9.21
C ALA A 353 34.28 -7.01 10.38
N LYS A 354 35.56 -7.32 10.12
CA LYS A 354 36.52 -7.71 11.17
C LYS A 354 36.78 -6.59 12.17
N LYS A 355 36.96 -5.35 11.70
CA LYS A 355 37.20 -4.19 12.56
C LYS A 355 36.02 -3.92 13.50
N LEU A 356 34.80 -4.02 13.00
CA LEU A 356 33.55 -3.82 13.76
C LEU A 356 33.13 -5.06 14.55
N LYS A 357 33.84 -6.18 14.43
CA LYS A 357 33.47 -7.47 15.03
C LYS A 357 32.05 -7.91 14.63
N ALA A 358 31.65 -7.63 13.40
CA ALA A 358 30.38 -8.09 12.87
C ALA A 358 30.31 -9.62 12.89
N ARG A 359 29.11 -10.16 12.89
CA ARG A 359 28.92 -11.62 12.90
C ARG A 359 28.88 -12.20 11.48
N TYR A 360 28.24 -11.48 10.57
CA TYR A 360 28.02 -11.90 9.21
C TYR A 360 28.20 -10.78 8.19
N VAL A 361 28.59 -11.17 6.98
CA VAL A 361 28.55 -10.34 5.77
C VAL A 361 27.55 -10.96 4.81
N VAL A 362 26.58 -10.19 4.35
CA VAL A 362 25.51 -10.65 3.47
C VAL A 362 25.56 -9.89 2.15
N PHE A 363 25.66 -10.61 1.05
CA PHE A 363 25.59 -10.06 -0.30
C PHE A 363 24.22 -10.41 -0.89
N TYR A 364 23.45 -9.40 -1.24
CA TYR A 364 22.27 -9.48 -2.09
C TYR A 364 22.67 -9.13 -3.51
N LYS A 365 22.46 -10.03 -4.44
CA LYS A 365 22.71 -9.78 -5.86
C LYS A 365 21.42 -10.00 -6.63
N PHE A 366 20.87 -8.91 -7.18
CA PHE A 366 19.69 -8.95 -8.05
C PHE A 366 20.11 -8.94 -9.51
N GLY A 367 19.62 -9.91 -10.26
CA GLY A 367 19.74 -9.99 -11.71
C GLY A 367 18.42 -9.67 -12.39
N ALA A 368 18.49 -9.12 -13.60
CA ALA A 368 17.30 -8.93 -14.43
C ALA A 368 17.59 -9.30 -15.88
N MET A 369 16.82 -10.23 -16.42
CA MET A 369 16.93 -10.67 -17.79
C MET A 369 15.65 -10.38 -18.56
N LYS A 370 15.76 -9.61 -19.66
CA LYS A 370 14.64 -9.31 -20.53
C LYS A 370 14.13 -10.59 -21.19
N GLN A 371 12.85 -10.85 -21.04
CA GLN A 371 12.21 -11.99 -21.69
C GLN A 371 11.95 -11.66 -23.16
N ARG A 372 12.28 -12.63 -24.04
CA ARG A 372 11.98 -12.53 -25.47
C ARG A 372 10.55 -12.97 -25.71
N GLU A 373 9.63 -12.00 -25.78
CA GLU A 373 8.29 -12.26 -26.27
C GLU A 373 8.04 -11.48 -27.55
N ASN A 374 7.20 -12.04 -28.44
CA ASN A 374 6.74 -11.41 -29.68
C ASN A 374 5.75 -10.27 -29.45
N THR A 375 5.60 -9.78 -28.22
CA THR A 375 4.67 -8.73 -27.83
C THR A 375 5.43 -7.45 -27.46
N SER A 376 4.77 -6.32 -27.57
CA SER A 376 5.29 -5.00 -27.19
C SER A 376 5.61 -4.86 -25.68
N ASN A 377 5.25 -5.85 -24.88
CA ASN A 377 5.35 -5.79 -23.44
C ASN A 377 6.78 -6.00 -22.96
N LYS A 378 7.28 -5.07 -22.17
CA LYS A 378 8.61 -5.12 -21.54
C LYS A 378 8.55 -5.98 -20.29
N ARG A 379 8.87 -7.26 -20.41
CA ARG A 379 8.86 -8.23 -19.31
C ARG A 379 10.26 -8.64 -18.94
N TYR A 380 10.50 -8.82 -17.66
CA TYR A 380 11.78 -9.20 -17.10
C TYR A 380 11.60 -10.43 -16.21
N TYR A 381 12.58 -11.33 -16.27
CA TYR A 381 12.79 -12.31 -15.22
C TYR A 381 13.76 -11.69 -14.21
N ILE A 382 13.32 -11.58 -12.97
CA ILE A 382 14.11 -11.04 -11.87
C ILE A 382 14.55 -12.20 -11.00
N ASP A 383 15.83 -12.28 -10.73
CA ASP A 383 16.42 -13.26 -9.80
C ASP A 383 17.18 -12.57 -8.69
N GLU A 384 17.23 -13.23 -7.54
CA GLU A 384 18.05 -12.85 -6.40
C GLU A 384 18.95 -14.02 -6.01
N MET A 385 20.24 -13.72 -5.81
CA MET A 385 21.19 -14.58 -5.13
C MET A 385 21.58 -13.91 -3.80
N ARG A 386 21.41 -14.64 -2.71
CA ARG A 386 21.77 -14.17 -1.37
C ARG A 386 22.85 -15.05 -0.78
N TYR A 387 24.02 -14.46 -0.48
CA TYR A 387 25.15 -15.16 0.10
C TYR A 387 25.46 -14.62 1.49
N VAL A 388 25.52 -15.51 2.47
CA VAL A 388 25.90 -15.20 3.85
C VAL A 388 27.27 -15.76 4.14
N TYR A 389 28.20 -14.90 4.54
CA TYR A 389 29.56 -15.25 4.93
C TYR A 389 29.80 -14.93 6.40
N ASN A 390 30.70 -15.68 7.05
CA ASN A 390 31.29 -15.22 8.29
C ASN A 390 32.36 -14.14 8.02
N VAL A 391 32.90 -13.52 9.04
CA VAL A 391 33.92 -12.46 8.91
C VAL A 391 35.26 -12.95 8.36
N ASP A 392 35.50 -14.25 8.34
CA ASP A 392 36.70 -14.89 7.74
C ASP A 392 36.50 -15.24 6.27
N ASN A 393 35.47 -14.69 5.63
CA ASN A 393 35.12 -14.90 4.22
C ASN A 393 34.79 -16.38 3.89
N VAL A 394 34.28 -17.13 4.88
CA VAL A 394 33.79 -18.49 4.67
C VAL A 394 32.28 -18.42 4.41
N LEU A 395 31.83 -19.03 3.29
CA LEU A 395 30.42 -19.11 2.96
C LEU A 395 29.67 -19.96 4.00
N VAL A 396 28.66 -19.38 4.62
CA VAL A 396 27.80 -20.04 5.61
C VAL A 396 26.54 -20.60 4.95
N SER A 397 25.91 -19.80 4.09
CA SER A 397 24.73 -20.20 3.33
C SER A 397 24.60 -19.40 2.03
N GLY A 398 23.90 -19.98 1.08
CA GLY A 398 23.56 -19.35 -0.18
C GLY A 398 22.13 -19.74 -0.58
N PHE A 399 21.38 -18.79 -1.08
CA PHE A 399 20.00 -18.95 -1.53
C PHE A 399 19.85 -18.31 -2.90
N ASN A 400 18.93 -18.82 -3.70
CA ASN A 400 18.49 -18.17 -4.92
C ASN A 400 17.00 -18.37 -5.14
N ALA A 401 16.37 -17.37 -5.71
CA ALA A 401 14.99 -17.45 -6.18
C ALA A 401 14.82 -16.52 -7.39
N GLY A 402 13.70 -16.66 -8.09
CA GLY A 402 13.38 -15.77 -9.19
C GLY A 402 11.90 -15.79 -9.50
N THR A 403 11.44 -14.72 -10.18
CA THR A 403 10.09 -14.59 -10.67
C THR A 403 10.07 -13.69 -11.92
N ASP A 404 9.01 -13.79 -12.71
CA ASP A 404 8.79 -12.88 -13.83
C ASP A 404 7.96 -11.66 -13.42
N SER A 405 8.06 -10.58 -14.18
CA SER A 405 7.31 -9.35 -13.99
C SER A 405 6.00 -9.30 -14.78
N ASN A 406 5.41 -10.45 -15.11
CA ASN A 406 4.19 -10.51 -15.94
C ASN A 406 2.99 -9.85 -15.24
N GLU A 407 2.78 -10.21 -13.98
CA GLU A 407 1.68 -9.75 -13.14
C GLU A 407 2.15 -8.80 -12.03
N MET A 408 3.34 -8.23 -12.17
CA MET A 408 4.00 -7.37 -11.19
C MET A 408 4.82 -6.30 -11.90
N THR A 409 5.14 -5.20 -11.20
CA THR A 409 6.20 -4.31 -11.66
C THR A 409 7.59 -4.94 -11.40
N VAL A 410 8.62 -4.38 -12.02
CA VAL A 410 10.00 -4.85 -11.79
C VAL A 410 10.38 -4.79 -10.31
N VAL A 411 10.02 -3.71 -9.62
CA VAL A 411 10.29 -3.56 -8.18
C VAL A 411 9.51 -4.60 -7.37
N GLN A 412 8.24 -4.80 -7.66
CA GLN A 412 7.41 -5.80 -6.97
C GLN A 412 7.94 -7.22 -7.18
N ALA A 413 8.41 -7.54 -8.40
CA ALA A 413 9.00 -8.83 -8.70
C ALA A 413 10.28 -9.08 -7.89
N ALA A 414 11.14 -8.06 -7.73
CA ALA A 414 12.34 -8.16 -6.90
C ALA A 414 11.99 -8.38 -5.42
N LEU A 415 11.05 -7.62 -4.87
CA LEU A 415 10.62 -7.75 -3.47
C LEU A 415 9.89 -9.08 -3.21
N TYR A 416 9.14 -9.56 -4.19
CA TYR A 416 8.51 -10.87 -4.11
C TYR A 416 9.55 -12.02 -4.13
N THR A 417 10.61 -11.87 -4.93
CA THR A 417 11.72 -12.83 -4.98
C THR A 417 12.48 -12.87 -3.66
N ASP A 418 12.79 -11.71 -3.08
CA ASP A 418 13.41 -11.57 -1.76
C ASP A 418 12.56 -12.26 -0.67
N ARG A 419 11.24 -12.11 -0.73
CA ARG A 419 10.32 -12.80 0.19
C ARG A 419 10.37 -14.32 0.04
N LYS A 420 10.44 -14.86 -1.18
CA LYS A 420 10.56 -16.31 -1.39
C LYS A 420 11.80 -16.89 -0.70
N ILE A 421 12.92 -16.16 -0.70
CA ILE A 421 14.14 -16.59 -0.01
C ILE A 421 13.96 -16.56 1.52
N ASP A 422 13.24 -15.60 2.06
CA ASP A 422 12.97 -15.52 3.50
C ASP A 422 12.09 -16.69 3.99
N ASP A 423 11.26 -17.25 3.11
CA ASP A 423 10.38 -18.37 3.41
C ASP A 423 11.07 -19.74 3.28
N MET A 424 12.31 -19.82 2.71
CA MET A 424 13.15 -21.01 2.62
C MET A 424 13.93 -21.25 3.93
#